data_bafb3be42c0b31c7c83cf42320474883
#
_entry.id   bafb3be42c0b31c7c83cf42320474883
#
_cell.length_a   1.000
_cell.length_b   1.000
_cell.length_c   1.000
_cell.angle_alpha   90.00
_cell.angle_beta   90.00
_cell.angle_gamma   90.00
#
_symmetry.space_group_name_H-M   'P 1'
#
loop_
_entity.id
_entity.type
_entity.pdbx_description
1 polymer ?
#
loop_
_entity_poly.entity_id
_entity_poly.type
_entity_poly.pdbx_seq_one_letter_code
_entity_poly.pdbx_strand_id
1 'polypeptide(L)'
;RRNYHQGLLGSELSFDEKVKAYKINNIFKGDVWVNPQSPLLRPGLNINIGDYIKKINGNTLTKKYTPGHFLVNQSNDEVGLQVIKKNSKNRRTVTVKTIKDQKSLQYRDWVEYNKSYTHKHSKNKIGYIHIPDMGVHGFAEFHRHFLSEISYDGLIVDVRFNGGGHVSQLLLSKLARKRLGFDLTRWMGVEPYPVESPAGPMIAITNEFAGSDGDIFSHSWK
;
A
#
# COMPACT_ATOMS: atom_id res chain seq x y z
N ARG A 1 -28.98 -11.23 -11.78
CA ARG A 1 -28.43 -10.91 -10.45
C ARG A 1 -28.35 -9.39 -10.31
N ARG A 2 -28.84 -8.85 -9.19
CA ARG A 2 -28.66 -7.41 -8.89
C ARG A 2 -27.20 -7.17 -8.56
N ASN A 3 -26.52 -6.28 -9.31
CA ASN A 3 -25.19 -5.83 -8.99
C ASN A 3 -25.29 -4.71 -7.95
N TYR A 4 -24.70 -4.90 -6.80
CA TYR A 4 -24.57 -3.88 -5.77
C TYR A 4 -23.20 -3.22 -5.90
N HIS A 5 -23.19 -1.89 -5.93
CA HIS A 5 -21.96 -1.11 -6.00
C HIS A 5 -21.65 -0.55 -4.60
N GLN A 6 -20.78 -1.24 -3.88
CA GLN A 6 -20.39 -0.84 -2.54
C GLN A 6 -19.51 0.42 -2.58
N GLY A 7 -19.94 1.47 -1.88
CA GLY A 7 -19.10 2.63 -1.62
C GLY A 7 -18.12 2.35 -0.50
N LEU A 8 -16.87 2.84 -0.64
CA LEU A 8 -15.79 2.67 0.31
C LEU A 8 -15.20 4.02 0.69
N LEU A 9 -14.63 4.13 1.90
CA LEU A 9 -14.05 5.35 2.44
C LEU A 9 -12.52 5.35 2.44
N GLY A 10 -11.89 4.29 1.94
CA GLY A 10 -10.43 4.19 1.94
C GLY A 10 -9.83 4.19 3.35
N SER A 11 -10.46 3.50 4.29
CA SER A 11 -10.09 3.51 5.70
C SER A 11 -10.44 2.22 6.40
N GLU A 12 -9.81 1.98 7.55
CA GLU A 12 -10.18 0.95 8.50
C GLU A 12 -10.99 1.55 9.65
N LEU A 13 -12.14 0.96 9.91
CA LEU A 13 -13.08 1.44 10.90
C LEU A 13 -13.42 0.33 11.91
N SER A 14 -13.49 0.67 13.18
CA SER A 14 -14.00 -0.21 14.25
C SER A 14 -15.03 0.48 15.11
N PHE A 15 -16.04 -0.25 15.56
CA PHE A 15 -17.07 0.29 16.43
C PHE A 15 -16.53 0.46 17.85
N ASP A 16 -16.67 1.67 18.40
CA ASP A 16 -16.31 1.99 19.77
C ASP A 16 -17.60 2.02 20.64
N GLU A 17 -17.71 1.09 21.56
CA GLU A 17 -18.88 0.92 22.43
C GLU A 17 -19.09 2.11 23.40
N LYS A 18 -18.00 2.78 23.81
CA LYS A 18 -18.09 3.93 24.74
C LYS A 18 -18.60 5.17 24.02
N VAL A 19 -18.09 5.44 22.84
CA VAL A 19 -18.47 6.60 22.00
C VAL A 19 -19.73 6.31 21.18
N LYS A 20 -20.07 5.04 21.01
CA LYS A 20 -21.15 4.55 20.12
C LYS A 20 -21.04 5.12 18.72
N ALA A 21 -19.84 5.05 18.16
CA ALA A 21 -19.48 5.54 16.82
C ALA A 21 -18.35 4.70 16.23
N TYR A 22 -18.08 4.83 14.93
CA TYR A 22 -16.99 4.14 14.27
C TYR A 22 -15.71 4.97 14.34
N LYS A 23 -14.72 4.43 15.07
CA LYS A 23 -13.38 5.01 15.15
C LYS A 23 -12.62 4.74 13.86
N ILE A 24 -11.94 5.75 13.36
CA ILE A 24 -11.02 5.66 12.24
C ILE A 24 -9.69 5.13 12.78
N ASN A 25 -9.38 3.87 12.51
CA ASN A 25 -8.15 3.23 12.95
C ASN A 25 -7.00 3.49 11.99
N ASN A 26 -7.30 3.52 10.69
CA ASN A 26 -6.37 3.85 9.63
C ASN A 26 -7.07 4.58 8.49
N ILE A 27 -6.33 5.43 7.77
CA ILE A 27 -6.74 6.05 6.51
C ILE A 27 -5.67 5.67 5.49
N PHE A 28 -6.05 4.88 4.49
CA PHE A 28 -5.12 4.43 3.47
C PHE A 28 -4.66 5.62 2.63
N LYS A 29 -3.36 5.87 2.63
CA LYS A 29 -2.77 6.96 1.86
C LYS A 29 -2.75 6.66 0.38
N GLY A 30 -2.52 5.39 0.04
CA GLY A 30 -2.38 4.96 -1.34
C GLY A 30 -1.14 5.56 -2.01
N ASP A 31 -1.20 5.64 -3.32
CA ASP A 31 -0.16 6.24 -4.14
C ASP A 31 -0.58 7.64 -4.57
N VAL A 32 0.23 8.65 -4.20
CA VAL A 32 -0.04 10.05 -4.55
C VAL A 32 -0.04 10.32 -6.06
N TRP A 33 0.58 9.45 -6.85
CA TRP A 33 0.66 9.55 -8.31
C TRP A 33 -0.48 8.84 -9.05
N VAL A 34 -1.28 8.04 -8.32
CA VAL A 34 -2.34 7.20 -8.91
C VAL A 34 -3.66 7.47 -8.19
N ASN A 35 -4.73 7.66 -8.93
CA ASN A 35 -6.08 7.67 -8.39
C ASN A 35 -6.65 6.24 -8.33
N PRO A 36 -7.51 5.92 -7.36
CA PRO A 36 -8.09 6.81 -6.34
C PRO A 36 -7.18 7.02 -5.13
N GLN A 37 -7.42 8.12 -4.41
CA GLN A 37 -6.92 8.34 -3.05
C GLN A 37 -8.06 8.14 -2.05
N SER A 38 -7.71 7.98 -0.75
CA SER A 38 -8.76 7.92 0.27
C SER A 38 -9.61 9.20 0.27
N PRO A 39 -10.95 9.10 0.17
CA PRO A 39 -11.84 10.25 0.26
C PRO A 39 -11.66 11.08 1.53
N LEU A 40 -11.18 10.44 2.60
CA LEU A 40 -10.98 11.09 3.90
C LEU A 40 -9.75 12.00 3.94
N LEU A 41 -8.83 11.85 2.97
CA LEU A 41 -7.60 12.67 2.87
C LEU A 41 -7.79 13.93 2.02
N ARG A 42 -8.97 14.16 1.46
CA ARG A 42 -9.22 15.35 0.64
C ARG A 42 -8.88 16.63 1.43
N PRO A 43 -8.13 17.57 0.84
CA PRO A 43 -7.78 18.84 1.49
C PRO A 43 -9.01 19.57 2.06
N GLY A 44 -8.87 20.18 3.22
CA GLY A 44 -9.96 20.91 3.90
C GLY A 44 -10.85 20.05 4.79
N LEU A 45 -10.85 18.72 4.66
CA LEU A 45 -11.68 17.86 5.51
C LEU A 45 -11.15 17.77 6.96
N ASN A 46 -9.85 17.88 7.19
CA ASN A 46 -9.23 17.75 8.51
C ASN A 46 -9.71 16.52 9.30
N ILE A 47 -9.83 15.37 8.64
CA ILE A 47 -10.15 14.10 9.26
C ILE A 47 -8.84 13.39 9.56
N ASN A 48 -8.71 12.83 10.78
CA ASN A 48 -7.48 12.18 11.23
C ASN A 48 -7.76 10.79 11.81
N ILE A 49 -6.73 9.98 11.86
CA ILE A 49 -6.75 8.70 12.59
C ILE A 49 -7.10 8.98 14.06
N GLY A 50 -8.07 8.23 14.58
CA GLY A 50 -8.61 8.40 15.93
C GLY A 50 -9.87 9.26 16.00
N ASP A 51 -10.26 9.97 14.94
CA ASP A 51 -11.58 10.61 14.82
C ASP A 51 -12.66 9.53 14.67
N TYR A 52 -13.92 9.92 14.78
CA TYR A 52 -15.06 8.99 14.74
C TYR A 52 -16.06 9.43 13.67
N ILE A 53 -16.67 8.45 13.01
CA ILE A 53 -17.84 8.65 12.14
C ILE A 53 -19.08 8.20 12.90
N LYS A 54 -20.02 9.12 13.11
CA LYS A 54 -21.25 8.88 13.86
C LYS A 54 -22.46 8.62 12.98
N LYS A 55 -22.55 9.31 11.82
CA LYS A 55 -23.65 9.20 10.88
C LYS A 55 -23.13 9.16 9.45
N ILE A 56 -23.87 8.49 8.59
CA ILE A 56 -23.72 8.55 7.13
C ILE A 56 -25.08 8.93 6.53
N ASN A 57 -25.13 9.98 5.73
CA ASN A 57 -26.36 10.51 5.11
C ASN A 57 -27.51 10.70 6.14
N GLY A 58 -27.18 11.24 7.32
CA GLY A 58 -28.15 11.44 8.41
C GLY A 58 -28.45 10.20 9.25
N ASN A 59 -28.13 8.99 8.78
CA ASN A 59 -28.42 7.74 9.45
C ASN A 59 -27.36 7.43 10.52
N THR A 60 -27.79 7.13 11.75
CA THR A 60 -26.91 6.84 12.86
C THR A 60 -26.28 5.44 12.72
N LEU A 61 -24.94 5.39 12.80
CA LEU A 61 -24.19 4.16 12.81
C LEU A 61 -24.29 3.45 14.16
N THR A 62 -24.46 2.14 14.11
CA THR A 62 -24.51 1.25 15.27
C THR A 62 -23.73 -0.02 14.97
N LYS A 63 -23.59 -0.89 15.95
CA LYS A 63 -22.98 -2.21 15.73
C LYS A 63 -23.75 -3.07 14.72
N LYS A 64 -25.08 -2.92 14.66
CA LYS A 64 -25.95 -3.61 13.68
C LYS A 64 -25.94 -2.91 12.32
N TYR A 65 -26.02 -1.59 12.29
CA TYR A 65 -26.05 -0.78 11.08
C TYR A 65 -24.67 -0.13 10.87
N THR A 66 -23.82 -0.86 10.18
CA THR A 66 -22.41 -0.52 9.95
C THR A 66 -22.24 0.52 8.85
N PRO A 67 -21.06 1.13 8.68
CA PRO A 67 -20.78 1.98 7.51
C PRO A 67 -21.07 1.28 6.19
N GLY A 68 -20.69 0.00 6.06
CA GLY A 68 -20.97 -0.77 4.85
C GLY A 68 -22.47 -0.88 4.53
N HIS A 69 -23.33 -0.94 5.56
CA HIS A 69 -24.78 -0.99 5.35
C HIS A 69 -25.31 0.26 4.65
N PHE A 70 -24.86 1.45 5.05
CA PHE A 70 -25.32 2.73 4.48
C PHE A 70 -24.55 3.17 3.24
N LEU A 71 -23.51 2.44 2.85
CA LEU A 71 -22.72 2.71 1.65
C LEU A 71 -23.03 1.74 0.49
N VAL A 72 -24.06 0.88 0.64
CA VAL A 72 -24.56 0.04 -0.46
C VAL A 72 -25.12 0.94 -1.55
N ASN A 73 -24.73 0.69 -2.81
CA ASN A 73 -25.07 1.49 -3.99
C ASN A 73 -24.63 2.96 -3.92
N GLN A 74 -23.63 3.26 -3.10
CA GLN A 74 -23.06 4.60 -2.96
C GLN A 74 -21.62 4.66 -3.51
N SER A 75 -21.31 3.84 -4.51
CA SER A 75 -19.96 3.82 -5.12
C SER A 75 -19.77 5.01 -6.06
N ASN A 76 -18.71 5.77 -5.87
CA ASN A 76 -18.41 7.02 -6.57
C ASN A 76 -19.45 8.13 -6.35
N ASP A 77 -20.28 8.00 -5.32
CA ASP A 77 -21.30 8.98 -4.95
C ASP A 77 -20.84 9.88 -3.80
N GLU A 78 -21.42 11.06 -3.71
CA GLU A 78 -21.22 11.95 -2.57
C GLU A 78 -22.06 11.51 -1.38
N VAL A 79 -21.40 11.37 -0.23
CA VAL A 79 -22.06 11.02 1.04
C VAL A 79 -21.69 12.01 2.13
N GLY A 80 -22.68 12.35 2.97
CA GLY A 80 -22.49 13.18 4.14
C GLY A 80 -22.03 12.35 5.33
N LEU A 81 -20.86 12.68 5.91
CA LEU A 81 -20.32 12.03 7.10
C LEU A 81 -20.40 12.98 8.29
N GLN A 82 -21.09 12.59 9.37
CA GLN A 82 -20.99 13.30 10.65
C GLN A 82 -19.78 12.78 11.40
N VAL A 83 -18.77 13.64 11.53
CA VAL A 83 -17.47 13.34 12.18
C VAL A 83 -17.40 13.96 13.56
N ILE A 84 -16.82 13.24 14.51
CA ILE A 84 -16.48 13.68 15.85
C ILE A 84 -14.95 13.65 15.97
N LYS A 85 -14.34 14.75 16.35
CA LYS A 85 -12.89 14.81 16.58
C LYS A 85 -12.49 14.00 17.81
N LYS A 86 -11.33 13.34 17.73
CA LYS A 86 -10.70 12.69 18.87
C LYS A 86 -10.58 13.69 20.03
N ASN A 87 -10.96 13.26 21.23
CA ASN A 87 -10.93 14.08 22.47
C ASN A 87 -11.80 15.34 22.42
N SER A 88 -12.82 15.40 21.58
CA SER A 88 -13.74 16.51 21.46
C SER A 88 -15.19 16.03 21.42
N LYS A 89 -16.12 16.88 21.85
CA LYS A 89 -17.56 16.68 21.66
C LYS A 89 -18.07 17.34 20.38
N ASN A 90 -17.24 18.12 19.70
CA ASN A 90 -17.63 18.85 18.51
C ASN A 90 -17.96 17.87 17.37
N ARG A 91 -19.14 18.08 16.79
CA ARG A 91 -19.63 17.31 15.65
C ARG A 91 -19.71 18.23 14.44
N ARG A 92 -19.28 17.72 13.30
CA ARG A 92 -19.42 18.44 12.03
C ARG A 92 -19.80 17.47 10.94
N THR A 93 -20.48 17.95 9.94
CA THR A 93 -20.81 17.18 8.74
C THR A 93 -19.87 17.59 7.61
N VAL A 94 -19.32 16.63 6.93
CA VAL A 94 -18.48 16.82 5.74
C VAL A 94 -19.00 15.94 4.62
N THR A 95 -18.85 16.39 3.38
CA THR A 95 -19.20 15.60 2.19
C THR A 95 -17.95 15.00 1.59
N VAL A 96 -17.97 13.70 1.31
CA VAL A 96 -16.90 12.97 0.66
C VAL A 96 -17.46 12.17 -0.52
N LYS A 97 -16.67 12.03 -1.59
CA LYS A 97 -17.01 11.15 -2.70
C LYS A 97 -16.41 9.77 -2.42
N THR A 98 -17.25 8.76 -2.25
CA THR A 98 -16.81 7.38 -2.01
C THR A 98 -16.03 6.82 -3.19
N ILE A 99 -15.28 5.76 -2.96
CA ILE A 99 -14.56 5.02 -4.00
C ILE A 99 -15.16 3.63 -4.19
N LYS A 100 -14.96 3.07 -5.38
CA LYS A 100 -15.45 1.74 -5.76
C LYS A 100 -14.58 0.61 -5.23
N ASP A 101 -13.27 0.82 -5.17
CA ASP A 101 -12.27 -0.16 -4.74
C ASP A 101 -11.19 0.54 -3.92
N GLN A 102 -10.71 -0.12 -2.89
CA GLN A 102 -9.62 0.37 -2.05
C GLN A 102 -8.43 -0.60 -1.99
N LYS A 103 -8.43 -1.66 -2.81
CA LYS A 103 -7.36 -2.67 -2.80
C LYS A 103 -6.01 -2.07 -3.15
N SER A 104 -5.95 -1.19 -4.15
CA SER A 104 -4.72 -0.50 -4.53
C SER A 104 -4.18 0.40 -3.42
N LEU A 105 -5.07 1.05 -2.64
CA LEU A 105 -4.69 1.85 -1.48
C LEU A 105 -4.11 0.98 -0.38
N GLN A 106 -4.80 -0.12 -0.05
CA GLN A 106 -4.36 -1.10 0.95
C GLN A 106 -3.03 -1.72 0.57
N TYR A 107 -2.89 -2.10 -0.71
CA TYR A 107 -1.65 -2.65 -1.25
C TYR A 107 -0.48 -1.67 -1.06
N ARG A 108 -0.64 -0.41 -1.46
CA ARG A 108 0.42 0.60 -1.33
C ARG A 108 0.80 0.83 0.13
N ASP A 109 -0.17 0.99 1.01
CA ASP A 109 0.08 1.17 2.45
C ASP A 109 0.82 -0.03 3.04
N TRP A 110 0.47 -1.25 2.62
CA TRP A 110 1.13 -2.47 3.08
C TRP A 110 2.59 -2.54 2.60
N VAL A 111 2.87 -2.20 1.34
CA VAL A 111 4.25 -2.16 0.81
C VAL A 111 5.09 -1.11 1.54
N GLU A 112 4.58 0.11 1.68
CA GLU A 112 5.29 1.19 2.37
C GLU A 112 5.50 0.90 3.86
N TYR A 113 4.55 0.23 4.51
CA TYR A 113 4.71 -0.25 5.87
C TYR A 113 5.85 -1.26 5.99
N ASN A 114 5.88 -2.29 5.14
CA ASN A 114 6.92 -3.33 5.17
C ASN A 114 8.31 -2.74 4.87
N LYS A 115 8.40 -1.84 3.89
CA LYS A 115 9.62 -1.12 3.58
C LYS A 115 10.12 -0.30 4.77
N SER A 116 9.25 0.51 5.35
CA SER A 116 9.58 1.34 6.52
C SER A 116 9.95 0.49 7.75
N TYR A 117 9.25 -0.64 7.93
CA TYR A 117 9.56 -1.61 8.98
C TYR A 117 10.96 -2.20 8.80
N THR A 118 11.29 -2.62 7.59
CA THR A 118 12.61 -3.19 7.24
C THR A 118 13.72 -2.17 7.47
N HIS A 119 13.58 -0.95 6.95
CA HIS A 119 14.56 0.11 7.16
C HIS A 119 14.78 0.41 8.64
N LYS A 120 13.69 0.59 9.40
CA LYS A 120 13.76 0.91 10.83
C LYS A 120 14.47 -0.19 11.63
N HIS A 121 14.10 -1.47 11.42
CA HIS A 121 14.60 -2.57 12.24
C HIS A 121 16.01 -3.01 11.82
N SER A 122 16.40 -2.77 10.58
CA SER A 122 17.78 -2.99 10.12
C SER A 122 18.69 -1.78 10.34
N LYS A 123 18.22 -0.70 10.95
CA LYS A 123 18.97 0.57 11.08
C LYS A 123 19.41 1.11 9.71
N ASN A 124 18.53 1.06 8.73
CA ASN A 124 18.77 1.43 7.34
C ASN A 124 19.90 0.63 6.66
N LYS A 125 20.04 -0.66 6.99
CA LYS A 125 21.02 -1.54 6.34
C LYS A 125 20.42 -2.44 5.28
N ILE A 126 19.11 -2.70 5.32
CA ILE A 126 18.44 -3.63 4.43
C ILE A 126 17.39 -2.91 3.61
N GLY A 127 17.48 -3.03 2.29
CA GLY A 127 16.46 -2.58 1.36
C GLY A 127 15.29 -3.57 1.26
N TYR A 128 14.17 -3.10 0.73
CA TYR A 128 12.95 -3.91 0.58
C TYR A 128 12.24 -3.60 -0.73
N ILE A 129 11.95 -4.63 -1.50
CA ILE A 129 11.17 -4.54 -2.74
C ILE A 129 10.05 -5.58 -2.68
N HIS A 130 8.82 -5.20 -3.02
CA HIS A 130 7.72 -6.13 -3.24
C HIS A 130 7.38 -6.25 -4.71
N ILE A 131 7.15 -7.48 -5.18
CA ILE A 131 6.77 -7.80 -6.57
C ILE A 131 5.41 -8.50 -6.54
N PRO A 132 4.30 -7.79 -6.86
CA PRO A 132 2.94 -8.32 -6.69
C PRO A 132 2.52 -9.33 -7.76
N ASP A 133 3.12 -9.25 -8.93
CA ASP A 133 2.91 -10.17 -10.04
C ASP A 133 4.14 -10.21 -10.95
N MET A 134 4.19 -11.16 -11.86
CA MET A 134 5.21 -11.24 -12.90
C MET A 134 4.67 -10.73 -14.26
N GLY A 135 3.86 -9.67 -14.19
CA GLY A 135 3.31 -8.94 -15.33
C GLY A 135 3.80 -7.50 -15.39
N VAL A 136 3.06 -6.68 -16.13
CA VAL A 136 3.38 -5.25 -16.32
C VAL A 136 3.38 -4.48 -14.99
N HIS A 137 2.43 -4.80 -14.10
CA HIS A 137 2.32 -4.13 -12.81
C HIS A 137 3.51 -4.48 -11.91
N GLY A 138 3.83 -5.77 -11.76
CA GLY A 138 4.98 -6.20 -10.95
C GLY A 138 6.32 -5.71 -11.50
N PHE A 139 6.47 -5.65 -12.84
CA PHE A 139 7.63 -5.07 -13.48
C PHE A 139 7.78 -3.56 -13.15
N ALA A 140 6.69 -2.82 -13.20
CA ALA A 140 6.68 -1.40 -12.84
C ALA A 140 6.99 -1.19 -11.34
N GLU A 141 6.38 -1.98 -10.45
CA GLU A 141 6.63 -1.90 -9.00
C GLU A 141 8.08 -2.25 -8.64
N PHE A 142 8.64 -3.27 -9.28
CA PHE A 142 10.06 -3.60 -9.13
C PHE A 142 10.95 -2.41 -9.49
N HIS A 143 10.77 -1.84 -10.68
CA HIS A 143 11.63 -0.73 -11.13
C HIS A 143 11.41 0.56 -10.34
N ARG A 144 10.23 0.75 -9.78
CA ARG A 144 9.93 1.89 -8.89
C ARG A 144 10.86 1.96 -7.69
N HIS A 145 11.24 0.81 -7.15
CA HIS A 145 12.03 0.73 -5.91
C HIS A 145 13.45 0.22 -6.13
N PHE A 146 13.71 -0.46 -7.26
CA PHE A 146 14.95 -1.19 -7.46
C PHE A 146 16.20 -0.32 -7.23
N LEU A 147 16.33 0.80 -7.92
CA LEU A 147 17.52 1.64 -7.83
C LEU A 147 17.72 2.26 -6.43
N SER A 148 16.64 2.56 -5.71
CA SER A 148 16.74 3.12 -4.37
C SER A 148 17.10 2.07 -3.31
N GLU A 149 16.74 0.80 -3.54
CA GLU A 149 16.85 -0.25 -2.54
C GLU A 149 18.07 -1.17 -2.72
N ILE A 150 18.66 -1.25 -3.92
CA ILE A 150 19.80 -2.13 -4.19
C ILE A 150 21.15 -1.63 -3.62
N SER A 151 21.20 -0.40 -3.16
CA SER A 151 22.43 0.20 -2.57
C SER A 151 22.57 -0.04 -1.07
N TYR A 152 21.57 -0.63 -0.42
CA TYR A 152 21.66 -1.06 0.97
C TYR A 152 22.61 -2.26 1.12
N ASP A 153 23.10 -2.50 2.35
CA ASP A 153 24.03 -3.60 2.67
C ASP A 153 23.46 -5.00 2.34
N GLY A 154 22.14 -5.12 2.24
CA GLY A 154 21.41 -6.30 1.79
C GLY A 154 20.03 -5.94 1.30
N LEU A 155 19.33 -6.89 0.66
CA LEU A 155 18.03 -6.66 0.03
C LEU A 155 17.04 -7.79 0.35
N ILE A 156 15.83 -7.44 0.75
CA ILE A 156 14.67 -8.33 0.81
C ILE A 156 13.85 -8.15 -0.47
N VAL A 157 13.65 -9.24 -1.21
CA VAL A 157 12.76 -9.31 -2.37
C VAL A 157 11.53 -10.11 -1.98
N ASP A 158 10.42 -9.43 -1.78
CA ASP A 158 9.18 -10.03 -1.29
C ASP A 158 8.26 -10.34 -2.47
N VAL A 159 8.00 -11.62 -2.70
CA VAL A 159 7.08 -12.12 -3.73
C VAL A 159 5.85 -12.81 -3.12
N ARG A 160 5.56 -12.52 -1.85
CA ARG A 160 4.31 -13.01 -1.24
C ARG A 160 3.10 -12.49 -2.01
N PHE A 161 2.11 -13.35 -2.18
CA PHE A 161 0.88 -13.05 -2.93
C PHE A 161 1.10 -12.77 -4.42
N ASN A 162 2.24 -13.16 -4.99
CA ASN A 162 2.54 -12.94 -6.41
C ASN A 162 1.63 -13.78 -7.30
N GLY A 163 0.85 -13.13 -8.14
CA GLY A 163 -0.13 -13.77 -9.01
C GLY A 163 0.46 -14.45 -10.27
N GLY A 164 1.79 -14.45 -10.43
CA GLY A 164 2.45 -14.98 -11.62
C GLY A 164 2.44 -14.01 -12.80
N GLY A 165 2.86 -14.50 -13.96
CA GLY A 165 3.01 -13.73 -15.21
C GLY A 165 4.07 -14.36 -16.12
N HIS A 166 4.93 -13.53 -16.73
CA HIS A 166 5.98 -13.99 -17.68
C HIS A 166 7.28 -13.17 -17.61
N VAL A 167 7.48 -12.31 -16.62
CA VAL A 167 8.65 -11.42 -16.57
C VAL A 167 9.69 -11.82 -15.52
N SER A 168 9.54 -12.96 -14.85
CA SER A 168 10.47 -13.44 -13.82
C SER A 168 11.93 -13.45 -14.31
N GLN A 169 12.18 -13.91 -15.51
CA GLN A 169 13.52 -13.96 -16.09
C GLN A 169 14.17 -12.57 -16.23
N LEU A 170 13.39 -11.55 -16.57
CA LEU A 170 13.88 -10.17 -16.69
C LEU A 170 14.29 -9.62 -15.32
N LEU A 171 13.50 -9.91 -14.30
CA LEU A 171 13.77 -9.46 -12.93
C LEU A 171 14.97 -10.21 -12.34
N LEU A 172 15.02 -11.54 -12.50
CA LEU A 172 16.14 -12.37 -12.06
C LEU A 172 17.45 -11.93 -12.72
N SER A 173 17.45 -11.61 -14.02
CA SER A 173 18.66 -11.15 -14.72
C SER A 173 19.21 -9.82 -14.15
N LYS A 174 18.35 -8.94 -13.65
CA LYS A 174 18.77 -7.72 -12.98
C LYS A 174 19.30 -7.98 -11.56
N LEU A 175 18.60 -8.82 -10.81
CA LEU A 175 18.98 -9.18 -9.45
C LEU A 175 20.29 -10.00 -9.40
N ALA A 176 20.54 -10.83 -10.40
CA ALA A 176 21.76 -11.63 -10.51
C ALA A 176 23.02 -10.83 -10.96
N ARG A 177 22.87 -9.55 -11.29
CA ARG A 177 24.03 -8.73 -11.68
C ARG A 177 25.02 -8.59 -10.54
N LYS A 178 26.26 -8.90 -10.81
CA LYS A 178 27.37 -8.70 -9.86
C LYS A 178 27.92 -7.29 -10.00
N ARG A 179 28.15 -6.65 -8.86
CA ARG A 179 28.90 -5.42 -8.81
C ARG A 179 30.37 -5.73 -9.09
N LEU A 180 30.91 -5.18 -10.18
CA LEU A 180 32.28 -5.43 -10.65
C LEU A 180 33.27 -4.40 -10.10
N GLY A 181 32.79 -3.20 -9.80
CA GLY A 181 33.61 -2.13 -9.31
C GLY A 181 32.82 -0.86 -9.09
N PHE A 182 33.52 0.26 -9.11
CA PHE A 182 32.94 1.59 -8.98
C PHE A 182 33.56 2.52 -9.99
N ASP A 183 32.74 3.33 -10.61
CA ASP A 183 33.17 4.48 -11.41
C ASP A 183 33.31 5.70 -10.50
N LEU A 184 34.44 6.39 -10.60
CA LEU A 184 34.64 7.66 -9.94
C LEU A 184 34.45 8.78 -10.95
N THR A 185 33.28 9.39 -10.96
CA THR A 185 32.97 10.48 -11.88
C THR A 185 33.21 11.84 -11.22
N ARG A 186 33.58 12.83 -12.03
CA ARG A 186 33.88 14.19 -11.55
C ARG A 186 32.62 14.87 -10.99
N TRP A 187 31.45 14.56 -11.54
CA TRP A 187 30.21 15.28 -11.27
C TRP A 187 29.21 14.51 -10.41
N MET A 188 29.17 13.18 -10.53
CA MET A 188 28.22 12.33 -9.83
C MET A 188 28.84 11.59 -8.64
N GLY A 189 30.17 11.71 -8.45
CA GLY A 189 30.86 11.01 -7.38
C GLY A 189 31.12 9.54 -7.71
N VAL A 190 30.98 8.69 -6.69
CA VAL A 190 31.23 7.24 -6.80
C VAL A 190 29.94 6.53 -7.15
N GLU A 191 29.91 5.83 -8.28
CA GLU A 191 28.77 5.05 -8.74
C GLU A 191 29.15 3.57 -8.90
N PRO A 192 28.25 2.63 -8.56
CA PRO A 192 28.51 1.21 -8.78
C PRO A 192 28.56 0.88 -10.28
N TYR A 193 29.42 -0.06 -10.67
CA TYR A 193 29.45 -0.58 -12.02
C TYR A 193 29.18 -2.08 -12.05
N PRO A 194 28.16 -2.58 -12.78
CA PRO A 194 27.08 -1.78 -13.41
C PRO A 194 26.23 -1.03 -12.37
N VAL A 195 25.67 0.11 -12.74
CA VAL A 195 24.82 0.94 -11.85
C VAL A 195 23.67 0.13 -11.25
N GLU A 196 23.01 -0.70 -12.06
CA GLU A 196 21.93 -1.58 -11.63
C GLU A 196 22.47 -2.92 -11.06
N SER A 197 23.34 -2.86 -10.05
CA SER A 197 23.88 -4.05 -9.39
C SER A 197 23.65 -4.00 -7.89
N PRO A 198 23.06 -5.05 -7.28
CA PRO A 198 22.89 -5.13 -5.84
C PRO A 198 24.19 -5.01 -5.06
N ALA A 199 24.15 -4.33 -3.91
CA ALA A 199 25.37 -4.09 -3.10
C ALA A 199 25.75 -5.29 -2.23
N GLY A 200 24.79 -6.09 -1.79
CA GLY A 200 24.98 -7.13 -0.80
C GLY A 200 24.12 -8.37 -1.01
N PRO A 201 24.08 -9.25 -0.01
CA PRO A 201 23.27 -10.47 -0.06
C PRO A 201 21.78 -10.14 -0.16
N MET A 202 21.04 -11.05 -0.76
CA MET A 202 19.62 -10.92 -0.97
C MET A 202 18.87 -12.14 -0.45
N ILE A 203 17.64 -11.89 0.04
CA ILE A 203 16.72 -12.93 0.50
C ILE A 203 15.39 -12.76 -0.24
N ALA A 204 14.86 -13.82 -0.82
CA ALA A 204 13.49 -13.86 -1.33
C ALA A 204 12.53 -14.34 -0.23
N ILE A 205 11.40 -13.65 -0.08
CA ILE A 205 10.28 -14.05 0.78
C ILE A 205 9.12 -14.45 -0.11
N THR A 206 8.59 -15.64 0.09
CA THR A 206 7.43 -16.17 -0.62
C THR A 206 6.39 -16.72 0.35
N ASN A 207 5.21 -17.07 -0.13
CA ASN A 207 4.16 -17.76 0.63
C ASN A 207 3.35 -18.68 -0.29
N GLU A 208 2.39 -19.40 0.29
CA GLU A 208 1.51 -20.34 -0.39
C GLU A 208 0.59 -19.71 -1.44
N PHE A 209 0.49 -18.39 -1.47
CA PHE A 209 -0.31 -17.65 -2.45
C PHE A 209 0.52 -17.15 -3.65
N ALA A 210 1.84 -17.31 -3.62
CA ALA A 210 2.66 -17.11 -4.80
C ALA A 210 2.46 -18.28 -5.75
N GLY A 211 2.15 -18.02 -7.02
CA GLY A 211 1.83 -19.07 -7.97
C GLY A 211 2.33 -18.80 -9.39
N SER A 212 2.30 -19.85 -10.24
CA SER A 212 2.72 -19.76 -11.64
C SER A 212 4.17 -19.25 -11.77
N ASP A 213 4.42 -18.18 -12.54
CA ASP A 213 5.75 -17.59 -12.70
C ASP A 213 6.33 -17.02 -11.37
N GLY A 214 5.49 -16.75 -10.35
CA GLY A 214 5.93 -16.42 -9.00
C GLY A 214 6.59 -17.60 -8.28
N ASP A 215 6.10 -18.84 -8.50
CA ASP A 215 6.74 -20.06 -8.00
C ASP A 215 8.04 -20.32 -8.76
N ILE A 216 8.06 -20.13 -10.07
CA ILE A 216 9.26 -20.28 -10.90
C ILE A 216 10.34 -19.31 -10.45
N PHE A 217 9.98 -18.05 -10.19
CA PHE A 217 10.89 -17.05 -9.62
C PHE A 217 11.48 -17.53 -8.30
N SER A 218 10.64 -17.98 -7.36
CA SER A 218 11.05 -18.44 -6.04
C SER A 218 11.95 -19.68 -6.12
N HIS A 219 11.65 -20.60 -7.03
CA HIS A 219 12.47 -21.78 -7.28
C HIS A 219 13.83 -21.42 -7.88
N SER A 220 13.87 -20.48 -8.80
CA SER A 220 15.08 -20.03 -9.51
C SER A 220 15.98 -19.12 -8.65
N TRP A 221 15.51 -18.71 -7.49
CA TRP A 221 16.27 -17.89 -6.53
C TRP A 221 17.41 -18.66 -5.86
N LYS A 222 17.35 -19.99 -5.83
CA LYS A 222 18.38 -20.86 -5.24
C LYS A 222 19.67 -20.81 -6.05
#